data_ff27ce5f53126a7638c2fc2dc7c18d28
#
_entry.id   ff27ce5f53126a7638c2fc2dc7c18d28
#
_cell.length_a   1.000
_cell.length_b   1.000
_cell.length_c   1.000
_cell.angle_alpha   90.00
_cell.angle_beta   90.00
_cell.angle_gamma   90.00
#
_symmetry.space_group_name_H-M   'P 1'
#
loop_
_entity.id
_entity.type
_entity.pdbx_description
1 polymer ?
#
loop_
_entity_poly.entity_id
_entity_poly.type
_entity_poly.pdbx_seq_one_letter_code
_entity_poly.pdbx_strand_id
1 'polypeptide(L)'
;MKTPRPYPRAIITPKGERAALGGHPWVYEAEVERLESPAGEPAAQPPEDGSLVDVLTEKGRYIGTGFYNHHSKIRVRLISRSANDRFDEAFWERKLRYAWDYRKTVMGGEGSPDLACCRVIFGEADGFPGLTVDRFSEILVAQTLSLGIEQRKEVIFPLLVKILREDGQEICGLYERNDVSIRRLEGLEEGKGFYPLPGEEAPACTETEIVENGVRYRVDFRDGQKTGFFLDQKYNRQAVARLAKGKRVLDCFTHTGSFALNAAKGGAAFVRAVDVSETAVELARQNAALNGLDGQMEFVAANVFDLLPQLEESHDPADRFDFIILDPPAFTKSRKTVDSAFRGYKEINLRAMKLLPRGGYLATASCSHFMEESRFIKMLHSAAHDAGRELRQIEVRQQAPDHPVLWNVPETAYLKFFLFQVV
;
A
#
# COMPACT_ATOMS: atom_id res chain seq x y z
N MET A 1 25.93 -37.43 -5.93
CA MET A 1 25.63 -36.39 -6.96
C MET A 1 24.33 -35.70 -6.55
N LYS A 2 24.27 -34.35 -6.55
CA LYS A 2 22.98 -33.66 -6.31
C LYS A 2 22.06 -33.98 -7.49
N THR A 3 20.86 -34.42 -7.21
CA THR A 3 19.83 -34.65 -8.24
C THR A 3 19.61 -33.34 -9.02
N PRO A 4 19.65 -33.35 -10.37
CA PRO A 4 19.37 -32.16 -11.17
C PRO A 4 17.98 -31.62 -10.81
N ARG A 5 17.85 -30.30 -10.73
CA ARG A 5 16.57 -29.65 -10.50
C ARG A 5 15.69 -29.80 -11.74
N PRO A 6 14.39 -30.03 -11.57
CA PRO A 6 13.49 -30.35 -12.68
C PRO A 6 13.02 -29.12 -13.49
N TYR A 7 13.48 -27.92 -13.15
CA TYR A 7 12.97 -26.67 -13.72
C TYR A 7 13.78 -26.24 -14.94
N PRO A 8 13.14 -25.68 -15.99
CA PRO A 8 13.83 -24.94 -17.04
C PRO A 8 14.70 -23.84 -16.44
N ARG A 9 15.70 -23.38 -17.20
CA ARG A 9 16.67 -22.40 -16.74
C ARG A 9 16.56 -21.10 -17.54
N ALA A 10 16.55 -19.98 -16.84
CA ALA A 10 16.73 -18.65 -17.42
C ALA A 10 18.15 -18.18 -17.12
N ILE A 11 18.97 -18.09 -18.17
CA ILE A 11 20.33 -17.59 -18.07
C ILE A 11 20.26 -16.07 -18.20
N ILE A 12 20.85 -15.36 -17.21
CA ILE A 12 20.71 -13.90 -17.15
C ILE A 12 21.99 -13.19 -17.54
N THR A 13 21.82 -12.01 -18.10
CA THR A 13 22.92 -11.11 -18.50
C THR A 13 23.70 -10.62 -17.27
N PRO A 14 24.94 -10.11 -17.44
CA PRO A 14 25.71 -9.51 -16.34
C PRO A 14 24.98 -8.35 -15.63
N LYS A 15 24.07 -7.64 -16.33
CA LYS A 15 23.24 -6.59 -15.73
C LYS A 15 22.20 -7.22 -14.80
N GLY A 16 21.46 -8.23 -15.25
CA GLY A 16 20.51 -8.97 -14.45
C GLY A 16 21.16 -9.66 -13.25
N GLU A 17 22.38 -10.21 -13.44
CA GLU A 17 23.16 -10.80 -12.35
C GLU A 17 23.43 -9.78 -11.24
N ARG A 18 23.91 -8.57 -11.57
CA ARG A 18 24.17 -7.52 -10.56
C ARG A 18 22.89 -7.13 -9.80
N ALA A 19 21.78 -6.94 -10.51
CA ALA A 19 20.49 -6.61 -9.89
C ALA A 19 20.01 -7.72 -8.95
N ALA A 20 20.02 -8.98 -9.43
CA ALA A 20 19.57 -10.13 -8.67
C ALA A 20 20.49 -10.45 -7.46
N LEU A 21 21.82 -10.31 -7.59
CA LEU A 21 22.77 -10.43 -6.47
C LEU A 21 22.63 -9.28 -5.48
N GLY A 22 22.23 -8.08 -5.93
CA GLY A 22 21.84 -6.98 -5.07
C GLY A 22 20.52 -7.20 -4.31
N GLY A 23 19.86 -8.34 -4.55
CA GLY A 23 18.65 -8.74 -3.84
C GLY A 23 17.34 -8.43 -4.56
N HIS A 24 17.38 -7.75 -5.72
CA HIS A 24 16.17 -7.44 -6.46
C HIS A 24 15.47 -8.72 -6.95
N PRO A 25 14.16 -8.93 -6.73
CA PRO A 25 13.48 -10.18 -7.04
C PRO A 25 12.96 -10.27 -8.48
N TRP A 26 13.10 -9.21 -9.27
CA TRP A 26 12.63 -9.18 -10.65
C TRP A 26 13.79 -9.34 -11.64
N VAL A 27 13.58 -10.22 -12.61
CA VAL A 27 14.44 -10.32 -13.80
C VAL A 27 13.62 -9.84 -14.99
N TYR A 28 14.06 -8.74 -15.58
CA TYR A 28 13.36 -8.16 -16.72
C TYR A 28 13.65 -8.91 -18.02
N GLU A 29 12.76 -8.75 -19.01
CA GLU A 29 12.91 -9.34 -20.35
C GLU A 29 14.29 -9.11 -20.96
N ALA A 30 14.78 -7.88 -20.94
CA ALA A 30 16.10 -7.51 -21.46
C ALA A 30 17.29 -8.05 -20.64
N GLU A 31 17.03 -8.70 -19.51
CA GLU A 31 18.02 -9.29 -18.63
C GLU A 31 18.09 -10.81 -18.74
N VAL A 32 17.17 -11.44 -19.47
CA VAL A 32 17.23 -12.86 -19.85
C VAL A 32 17.98 -12.96 -21.18
N GLU A 33 19.12 -13.66 -21.15
CA GLU A 33 19.95 -13.87 -22.34
C GLU A 33 19.45 -15.03 -23.18
N ARG A 34 19.13 -16.16 -22.52
CA ARG A 34 18.59 -17.36 -23.15
C ARG A 34 17.83 -18.22 -22.14
N LEU A 35 17.02 -19.10 -22.69
CA LEU A 35 16.29 -20.12 -21.94
C LEU A 35 16.86 -21.48 -22.29
N GLU A 36 17.00 -22.35 -21.27
CA GLU A 36 17.53 -23.70 -21.38
C GLU A 36 16.55 -24.72 -20.78
N SER A 37 16.61 -25.95 -21.25
CA SER A 37 15.94 -27.09 -20.65
C SER A 37 16.53 -27.39 -19.25
N PRO A 38 15.87 -28.22 -18.41
CA PRO A 38 16.46 -28.67 -17.14
C PRO A 38 17.82 -29.35 -17.30
N ALA A 39 18.09 -29.96 -18.45
CA ALA A 39 19.38 -30.60 -18.77
C ALA A 39 20.48 -29.58 -19.14
N GLY A 40 20.11 -28.32 -19.42
CA GLY A 40 21.06 -27.25 -19.82
C GLY A 40 21.26 -27.13 -21.31
N GLU A 41 20.40 -27.75 -22.11
CA GLU A 41 20.36 -27.58 -23.56
C GLU A 41 19.48 -26.38 -23.94
N PRO A 42 19.71 -25.69 -25.06
CA PRO A 42 18.80 -24.65 -25.53
C PRO A 42 17.36 -25.14 -25.54
N ALA A 43 16.45 -24.34 -24.95
CA ALA A 43 15.05 -24.71 -24.92
C ALA A 43 14.44 -24.64 -26.33
N ALA A 44 13.86 -25.74 -26.80
CA ALA A 44 13.17 -25.79 -28.09
C ALA A 44 11.90 -24.90 -28.11
N GLN A 45 11.28 -24.71 -26.94
CA GLN A 45 10.15 -23.82 -26.71
C GLN A 45 10.33 -23.09 -25.37
N PRO A 46 9.79 -21.87 -25.21
CA PRO A 46 9.81 -21.20 -23.92
C PRO A 46 9.05 -22.00 -22.87
N PRO A 47 9.40 -21.85 -21.58
CA PRO A 47 8.63 -22.42 -20.48
C PRO A 47 7.17 -21.96 -20.53
N GLU A 48 6.28 -22.77 -20.01
CA GLU A 48 4.88 -22.39 -19.84
C GLU A 48 4.75 -21.20 -18.90
N ASP A 49 3.87 -20.26 -19.22
CA ASP A 49 3.62 -19.08 -18.41
C ASP A 49 3.07 -19.44 -17.02
N GLY A 50 3.61 -18.81 -15.99
CA GLY A 50 3.33 -19.10 -14.59
C GLY A 50 4.10 -20.30 -14.04
N SER A 51 4.85 -21.04 -14.88
CA SER A 51 5.69 -22.16 -14.43
C SER A 51 6.93 -21.67 -13.68
N LEU A 52 7.54 -22.58 -12.93
CA LEU A 52 8.78 -22.33 -12.21
C LEU A 52 9.98 -22.47 -13.14
N VAL A 53 10.89 -21.49 -13.04
CA VAL A 53 12.19 -21.53 -13.71
C VAL A 53 13.32 -21.24 -12.73
N ASP A 54 14.46 -21.90 -12.90
CA ASP A 54 15.68 -21.58 -12.18
C ASP A 54 16.40 -20.44 -12.91
N VAL A 55 16.79 -19.41 -12.18
CA VAL A 55 17.60 -18.31 -12.71
C VAL A 55 19.06 -18.57 -12.40
N LEU A 56 19.89 -18.59 -13.44
CA LEU A 56 21.32 -18.82 -13.35
C LEU A 56 22.10 -17.72 -14.05
N THR A 57 23.32 -17.48 -13.56
CA THR A 57 24.29 -16.66 -14.29
C THR A 57 24.84 -17.43 -15.51
N GLU A 58 25.50 -16.74 -16.42
CA GLU A 58 26.18 -17.36 -17.57
C GLU A 58 27.21 -18.43 -17.15
N LYS A 59 27.83 -18.26 -15.98
CA LYS A 59 28.77 -19.23 -15.38
C LYS A 59 28.09 -20.39 -14.65
N GLY A 60 26.76 -20.53 -14.75
CA GLY A 60 25.98 -21.59 -14.13
C GLY A 60 25.77 -21.44 -12.62
N ARG A 61 26.05 -20.27 -12.02
CA ARG A 61 25.74 -20.01 -10.61
C ARG A 61 24.23 -19.83 -10.44
N TYR A 62 23.63 -20.60 -9.56
CA TYR A 62 22.22 -20.46 -9.19
C TYR A 62 21.98 -19.16 -8.42
N ILE A 63 20.96 -18.41 -8.83
CA ILE A 63 20.52 -17.13 -8.24
C ILE A 63 19.22 -17.31 -7.45
N GLY A 64 18.29 -18.10 -7.98
CA GLY A 64 16.99 -18.33 -7.38
C GLY A 64 16.05 -19.06 -8.31
N THR A 65 14.85 -19.34 -7.82
CA THR A 65 13.74 -19.88 -8.61
C THR A 65 12.57 -18.92 -8.54
N GLY A 66 11.86 -18.76 -9.65
CA GLY A 66 10.74 -17.83 -9.74
C GLY A 66 9.73 -18.23 -10.81
N PHE A 67 8.68 -17.43 -10.93
CA PHE A 67 7.63 -17.58 -11.93
C PHE A 67 8.04 -16.92 -13.23
N TYR A 68 7.98 -17.68 -14.31
CA TYR A 68 8.19 -17.19 -15.67
C TYR A 68 6.86 -16.67 -16.26
N ASN A 69 6.94 -15.56 -17.03
CA ASN A 69 5.81 -15.08 -17.82
C ASN A 69 6.32 -14.32 -19.04
N HIS A 70 5.96 -14.80 -20.26
CA HIS A 70 6.41 -14.17 -21.49
C HIS A 70 5.61 -12.91 -21.86
N HIS A 71 4.43 -12.70 -21.31
CA HIS A 71 3.63 -11.47 -21.50
C HIS A 71 4.18 -10.29 -20.70
N SER A 72 4.79 -10.58 -19.55
CA SER A 72 5.28 -9.55 -18.63
C SER A 72 6.68 -9.04 -19.02
N LYS A 73 6.89 -7.72 -18.88
CA LYS A 73 8.25 -7.16 -18.91
C LYS A 73 9.11 -7.65 -17.76
N ILE A 74 8.50 -8.03 -16.63
CA ILE A 74 9.17 -8.75 -15.54
C ILE A 74 9.11 -10.23 -15.89
N ARG A 75 10.12 -10.68 -16.63
CA ARG A 75 10.18 -12.02 -17.24
C ARG A 75 10.19 -13.13 -16.19
N VAL A 76 10.91 -12.93 -15.07
CA VAL A 76 10.91 -13.86 -13.94
C VAL A 76 10.75 -13.09 -12.62
N ARG A 77 9.82 -13.56 -11.78
CA ARG A 77 9.63 -13.07 -10.42
C ARG A 77 10.14 -14.11 -9.44
N LEU A 78 11.29 -13.83 -8.81
CA LEU A 78 11.92 -14.73 -7.87
C LEU A 78 11.06 -14.91 -6.62
N ILE A 79 10.88 -16.16 -6.19
CA ILE A 79 10.14 -16.55 -4.98
C ILE A 79 11.03 -17.23 -3.93
N SER A 80 12.18 -17.75 -4.34
CA SER A 80 13.19 -18.31 -3.45
C SER A 80 14.59 -18.15 -4.02
N ARG A 81 15.55 -18.00 -3.13
CA ARG A 81 16.99 -18.01 -3.41
C ARG A 81 17.69 -19.28 -2.91
N SER A 82 16.94 -20.19 -2.30
CA SER A 82 17.44 -21.46 -1.81
C SER A 82 17.28 -22.56 -2.86
N ALA A 83 18.38 -23.15 -3.30
CA ALA A 83 18.36 -24.28 -4.23
C ALA A 83 17.77 -25.55 -3.59
N ASN A 84 17.60 -25.59 -2.27
CA ASN A 84 17.04 -26.72 -1.55
C ASN A 84 15.52 -26.63 -1.38
N ASP A 85 14.91 -25.50 -1.69
CA ASP A 85 13.45 -25.34 -1.57
C ASP A 85 12.73 -26.25 -2.58
N ARG A 86 11.69 -26.89 -2.07
CA ARG A 86 10.67 -27.59 -2.84
C ARG A 86 9.41 -26.73 -2.77
N PHE A 87 8.77 -26.49 -3.91
CA PHE A 87 7.64 -25.58 -4.01
C PHE A 87 6.30 -26.32 -3.83
N ASP A 88 6.24 -27.11 -2.77
CA ASP A 88 5.08 -27.85 -2.29
C ASP A 88 4.25 -27.01 -1.29
N GLU A 89 3.20 -27.61 -0.73
CA GLU A 89 2.32 -26.95 0.25
C GLU A 89 3.09 -26.46 1.48
N ALA A 90 4.05 -27.27 1.97
CA ALA A 90 4.87 -26.91 3.14
C ALA A 90 5.74 -25.67 2.89
N PHE A 91 6.19 -25.43 1.65
CA PHE A 91 6.88 -24.20 1.27
C PHE A 91 5.98 -22.98 1.42
N TRP A 92 4.75 -23.07 0.92
CA TRP A 92 3.78 -21.96 0.99
C TRP A 92 3.32 -21.73 2.42
N GLU A 93 3.04 -22.79 3.17
CA GLU A 93 2.65 -22.68 4.59
C GLU A 93 3.73 -21.95 5.39
N ARG A 94 5.00 -22.34 5.25
CA ARG A 94 6.12 -21.69 5.93
C ARG A 94 6.20 -20.20 5.59
N LYS A 95 6.03 -19.83 4.32
CA LYS A 95 6.09 -18.41 3.91
C LYS A 95 4.90 -17.61 4.46
N LEU A 96 3.71 -18.18 4.44
CA LEU A 96 2.52 -17.54 5.00
C LEU A 96 2.66 -17.32 6.51
N ARG A 97 3.19 -18.32 7.25
CA ARG A 97 3.48 -18.19 8.68
C ARG A 97 4.50 -17.08 8.94
N TYR A 98 5.57 -16.97 8.16
CA TYR A 98 6.55 -15.88 8.31
C TYR A 98 5.91 -14.50 8.07
N ALA A 99 5.06 -14.36 7.08
CA ALA A 99 4.36 -13.11 6.82
C ALA A 99 3.43 -12.75 7.99
N TRP A 100 2.68 -13.71 8.54
CA TRP A 100 1.80 -13.48 9.67
C TRP A 100 2.56 -13.22 10.98
N ASP A 101 3.59 -13.98 11.28
CA ASP A 101 4.44 -13.78 12.48
C ASP A 101 5.12 -12.42 12.46
N TYR A 102 5.53 -11.95 11.27
CA TYR A 102 6.03 -10.59 11.11
C TYR A 102 4.97 -9.55 11.54
N ARG A 103 3.72 -9.69 11.09
CA ARG A 103 2.62 -8.77 11.50
C ARG A 103 2.40 -8.80 13.00
N LYS A 104 2.34 -9.97 13.61
CA LYS A 104 2.25 -10.08 15.07
C LYS A 104 3.39 -9.32 15.75
N THR A 105 4.60 -9.45 15.26
CA THR A 105 5.78 -8.77 15.84
C THR A 105 5.70 -7.25 15.73
N VAL A 106 5.36 -6.72 14.55
CA VAL A 106 5.45 -5.28 14.28
C VAL A 106 4.19 -4.50 14.63
N MET A 107 3.05 -5.19 14.84
CA MET A 107 1.74 -4.59 15.11
C MET A 107 1.34 -4.66 16.58
N GLY A 108 2.27 -4.83 17.50
CA GLY A 108 2.03 -4.75 18.94
C GLY A 108 1.85 -6.10 19.65
N GLY A 109 2.21 -7.20 19.00
CA GLY A 109 2.22 -8.54 19.60
C GLY A 109 0.92 -9.33 19.39
N GLU A 110 0.94 -10.57 19.87
CA GLU A 110 -0.24 -11.43 19.87
C GLU A 110 -1.39 -10.79 20.67
N GLY A 111 -2.60 -10.81 20.11
CA GLY A 111 -3.78 -10.17 20.71
C GLY A 111 -3.88 -8.66 20.48
N SER A 112 -2.96 -8.05 19.74
CA SER A 112 -3.10 -6.65 19.34
C SER A 112 -4.36 -6.43 18.51
N PRO A 113 -5.20 -5.41 18.82
CA PRO A 113 -6.37 -5.08 18.01
C PRO A 113 -6.00 -4.65 16.59
N ASP A 114 -4.76 -4.21 16.37
CA ASP A 114 -4.26 -3.81 15.05
C ASP A 114 -4.18 -4.97 14.06
N LEU A 115 -4.09 -6.21 14.55
CA LEU A 115 -4.08 -7.42 13.72
C LEU A 115 -5.43 -7.69 13.03
N ALA A 116 -6.54 -7.17 13.57
CA ALA A 116 -7.85 -7.28 12.94
C ALA A 116 -8.05 -6.32 11.74
N CYS A 117 -7.13 -5.37 11.57
CA CYS A 117 -7.18 -4.38 10.48
C CYS A 117 -5.77 -4.08 10.01
N CYS A 118 -5.20 -4.94 9.14
CA CYS A 118 -3.82 -4.84 8.69
C CYS A 118 -3.61 -5.47 7.31
N ARG A 119 -2.51 -5.12 6.67
CA ARG A 119 -2.02 -5.82 5.48
C ARG A 119 -1.31 -7.10 5.90
N VAL A 120 -1.88 -8.26 5.56
CA VAL A 120 -1.34 -9.57 5.92
C VAL A 120 -0.22 -10.00 4.99
N ILE A 121 -0.34 -9.69 3.68
CA ILE A 121 0.69 -9.97 2.66
C ILE A 121 0.95 -8.71 1.84
N PHE A 122 2.22 -8.35 1.69
CA PHE A 122 2.69 -7.21 0.90
C PHE A 122 3.68 -7.65 -0.19
N GLY A 123 3.21 -8.35 -1.17
CA GLY A 123 3.91 -8.66 -2.42
C GLY A 123 5.31 -9.21 -2.24
N GLU A 124 6.23 -8.58 -2.92
CA GLU A 124 7.65 -8.93 -2.94
C GLU A 124 8.31 -8.89 -1.57
N ALA A 125 7.85 -8.01 -0.68
CA ALA A 125 8.42 -7.87 0.65
C ALA A 125 8.17 -9.09 1.55
N ASP A 126 7.10 -9.84 1.28
CA ASP A 126 6.79 -11.11 1.94
C ASP A 126 7.16 -12.33 1.07
N GLY A 127 7.73 -12.06 -0.12
CA GLY A 127 8.10 -13.09 -1.08
C GLY A 127 6.92 -13.77 -1.78
N PHE A 128 5.80 -13.04 -1.91
CA PHE A 128 4.63 -13.40 -2.71
C PHE A 128 4.45 -12.37 -3.85
N PRO A 129 5.32 -12.40 -4.87
CA PRO A 129 5.38 -11.32 -5.85
C PRO A 129 4.03 -11.08 -6.53
N GLY A 130 3.56 -9.84 -6.44
CA GLY A 130 2.30 -9.42 -7.00
C GLY A 130 1.05 -9.84 -6.21
N LEU A 131 1.17 -10.40 -5.00
CA LEU A 131 0.03 -10.67 -4.12
C LEU A 131 -0.06 -9.65 -3.00
N THR A 132 -1.20 -9.01 -2.86
CA THR A 132 -1.55 -8.19 -1.71
C THR A 132 -2.77 -8.81 -1.02
N VAL A 133 -2.72 -8.93 0.32
CA VAL A 133 -3.88 -9.36 1.11
C VAL A 133 -4.04 -8.41 2.29
N ASP A 134 -5.18 -7.73 2.32
CA ASP A 134 -5.59 -6.89 3.43
C ASP A 134 -6.64 -7.62 4.28
N ARG A 135 -6.59 -7.42 5.58
CA ARG A 135 -7.59 -7.91 6.51
C ARG A 135 -8.45 -6.75 7.02
N PHE A 136 -9.74 -6.90 6.89
CA PHE A 136 -10.75 -6.00 7.41
C PHE A 136 -11.68 -6.82 8.33
N SER A 137 -11.36 -6.82 9.62
CA SER A 137 -12.06 -7.62 10.63
C SER A 137 -12.02 -9.12 10.31
N GLU A 138 -13.15 -9.72 9.94
CA GLU A 138 -13.29 -11.12 9.57
C GLU A 138 -13.14 -11.41 8.07
N ILE A 139 -12.89 -10.39 7.24
CA ILE A 139 -12.76 -10.52 5.79
C ILE A 139 -11.32 -10.30 5.35
N LEU A 140 -10.83 -11.19 4.51
CA LEU A 140 -9.59 -10.97 3.75
C LEU A 140 -9.94 -10.42 2.36
N VAL A 141 -9.20 -9.41 1.92
CA VAL A 141 -9.33 -8.85 0.57
C VAL A 141 -8.01 -9.02 -0.17
N ALA A 142 -8.01 -9.86 -1.18
CA ALA A 142 -6.83 -10.20 -1.95
C ALA A 142 -6.82 -9.50 -3.32
N GLN A 143 -5.63 -9.07 -3.75
CA GLN A 143 -5.37 -8.63 -5.11
C GLN A 143 -4.18 -9.39 -5.67
N THR A 144 -4.37 -10.09 -6.77
CA THR A 144 -3.34 -10.91 -7.43
C THR A 144 -2.92 -10.25 -8.74
N LEU A 145 -1.65 -9.84 -8.85
CA LEU A 145 -1.08 -9.13 -9.99
C LEU A 145 0.04 -9.93 -10.69
N SER A 146 0.18 -11.22 -10.42
CA SER A 146 1.13 -12.07 -11.13
C SER A 146 0.52 -13.42 -11.48
N LEU A 147 0.80 -13.90 -12.69
CA LEU A 147 0.24 -15.16 -13.20
C LEU A 147 0.68 -16.36 -12.35
N GLY A 148 1.93 -16.37 -11.89
CA GLY A 148 2.42 -17.48 -11.07
C GLY A 148 1.71 -17.63 -9.72
N ILE A 149 1.28 -16.52 -9.10
CA ILE A 149 0.44 -16.54 -7.90
C ILE A 149 -1.01 -16.90 -8.26
N GLU A 150 -1.55 -16.36 -9.36
CA GLU A 150 -2.91 -16.67 -9.81
C GLU A 150 -3.13 -18.18 -9.97
N GLN A 151 -2.16 -18.89 -10.55
CA GLN A 151 -2.20 -20.33 -10.73
C GLN A 151 -2.05 -21.14 -9.42
N ARG A 152 -1.69 -20.51 -8.31
CA ARG A 152 -1.44 -21.16 -7.00
C ARG A 152 -2.37 -20.67 -5.91
N LYS A 153 -3.33 -19.83 -6.23
CA LYS A 153 -4.28 -19.31 -5.24
C LYS A 153 -5.10 -20.42 -4.58
N GLU A 154 -5.37 -21.53 -5.29
CA GLU A 154 -6.06 -22.71 -4.76
C GLU A 154 -5.31 -23.39 -3.60
N VAL A 155 -4.00 -23.19 -3.51
CA VAL A 155 -3.18 -23.65 -2.36
C VAL A 155 -2.99 -22.52 -1.37
N ILE A 156 -2.65 -21.31 -1.83
CA ILE A 156 -2.24 -20.19 -0.97
C ILE A 156 -3.42 -19.66 -0.14
N PHE A 157 -4.61 -19.47 -0.74
CA PHE A 157 -5.73 -18.85 -0.05
C PHE A 157 -6.32 -19.72 1.06
N PRO A 158 -6.62 -21.01 0.84
CA PRO A 158 -7.08 -21.89 1.92
C PRO A 158 -6.04 -22.05 3.04
N LEU A 159 -4.75 -22.14 2.69
CA LEU A 159 -3.69 -22.19 3.70
C LEU A 159 -3.60 -20.91 4.54
N LEU A 160 -3.74 -19.74 3.93
CA LEU A 160 -3.73 -18.47 4.64
C LEU A 160 -4.90 -18.40 5.63
N VAL A 161 -6.11 -18.73 5.20
CA VAL A 161 -7.30 -18.77 6.07
C VAL A 161 -7.10 -19.75 7.21
N LYS A 162 -6.60 -20.96 6.93
CA LYS A 162 -6.28 -21.99 7.92
C LYS A 162 -5.31 -21.46 8.99
N ILE A 163 -4.18 -20.88 8.56
CA ILE A 163 -3.12 -20.35 9.45
C ILE A 163 -3.68 -19.27 10.38
N LEU A 164 -4.47 -18.33 9.85
CA LEU A 164 -5.06 -17.28 10.65
C LEU A 164 -6.04 -17.83 11.66
N ARG A 165 -6.89 -18.79 11.29
CA ARG A 165 -7.85 -19.45 12.20
C ARG A 165 -7.15 -20.30 13.28
N GLU A 166 -6.05 -21.00 12.94
CA GLU A 166 -5.22 -21.72 13.92
C GLU A 166 -4.64 -20.79 14.98
N ASP A 167 -4.36 -19.52 14.58
CA ASP A 167 -3.87 -18.47 15.47
C ASP A 167 -5.01 -17.70 16.17
N GLY A 168 -6.23 -18.26 16.19
CA GLY A 168 -7.39 -17.70 16.87
C GLY A 168 -8.05 -16.51 16.18
N GLN A 169 -7.73 -16.24 14.91
CA GLN A 169 -8.33 -15.15 14.17
C GLN A 169 -9.65 -15.59 13.53
N GLU A 170 -10.70 -14.80 13.71
CA GLU A 170 -11.98 -15.02 13.03
C GLU A 170 -11.87 -14.56 11.59
N ILE A 171 -11.99 -15.48 10.63
CA ILE A 171 -12.01 -15.21 9.19
C ILE A 171 -13.22 -15.91 8.59
N CYS A 172 -14.16 -15.14 8.04
CA CYS A 172 -15.40 -15.62 7.44
C CYS A 172 -15.37 -15.71 5.92
N GLY A 173 -14.43 -15.01 5.27
CA GLY A 173 -14.36 -15.03 3.81
C GLY A 173 -13.12 -14.36 3.25
N LEU A 174 -12.86 -14.64 1.96
CA LEU A 174 -11.83 -14.01 1.18
C LEU A 174 -12.45 -13.45 -0.10
N TYR A 175 -12.25 -12.16 -0.34
CA TYR A 175 -12.75 -11.44 -1.51
C TYR A 175 -11.61 -11.07 -2.45
N GLU A 176 -11.74 -11.29 -3.74
CA GLU A 176 -10.75 -10.90 -4.74
C GLU A 176 -11.09 -9.52 -5.34
N ARG A 177 -10.13 -8.60 -5.33
CA ARG A 177 -10.17 -7.28 -5.96
C ARG A 177 -9.21 -7.23 -7.13
N ASN A 178 -9.49 -8.05 -8.12
CA ASN A 178 -8.71 -8.22 -9.34
C ASN A 178 -9.23 -7.32 -10.50
N ASP A 179 -10.11 -6.36 -10.22
CA ASP A 179 -10.71 -5.39 -11.13
C ASP A 179 -9.75 -4.22 -11.47
N VAL A 180 -8.49 -4.53 -11.80
CA VAL A 180 -7.44 -3.56 -12.11
C VAL A 180 -6.75 -3.87 -13.44
N SER A 181 -6.67 -2.86 -14.31
CA SER A 181 -6.16 -3.01 -15.68
C SER A 181 -4.70 -3.45 -15.79
N ILE A 182 -3.90 -3.27 -14.74
CA ILE A 182 -2.49 -3.70 -14.72
C ILE A 182 -2.34 -5.22 -14.86
N ARG A 183 -3.36 -6.00 -14.51
CA ARG A 183 -3.39 -7.46 -14.67
C ARG A 183 -3.19 -7.90 -16.13
N ARG A 184 -3.65 -7.09 -17.08
CA ARG A 184 -3.47 -7.36 -18.52
C ARG A 184 -2.02 -7.43 -18.96
N LEU A 185 -1.11 -6.75 -18.22
CA LEU A 185 0.34 -6.84 -18.48
C LEU A 185 0.94 -8.21 -18.13
N GLU A 186 0.22 -9.00 -17.34
CA GLU A 186 0.57 -10.37 -16.97
C GLU A 186 -0.23 -11.44 -17.75
N GLY A 187 -1.07 -11.00 -18.71
CA GLY A 187 -1.97 -11.91 -19.45
C GLY A 187 -3.18 -12.36 -18.61
N LEU A 188 -3.53 -11.63 -17.56
CA LEU A 188 -4.64 -11.94 -16.66
C LEU A 188 -5.86 -11.07 -16.96
N GLU A 189 -7.05 -11.65 -16.80
CA GLU A 189 -8.30 -10.92 -16.89
C GLU A 189 -8.66 -10.19 -15.60
N GLU A 190 -9.46 -9.15 -15.71
CA GLU A 190 -10.02 -8.42 -14.59
C GLU A 190 -11.23 -9.16 -14.02
N GLY A 191 -11.45 -9.06 -12.70
CA GLY A 191 -12.60 -9.66 -12.02
C GLY A 191 -12.63 -9.32 -10.55
N LYS A 192 -13.80 -9.46 -9.92
CA LYS A 192 -13.95 -9.33 -8.47
C LYS A 192 -15.06 -10.26 -7.97
N GLY A 193 -14.94 -10.72 -6.73
CA GLY A 193 -15.91 -11.60 -6.10
C GLY A 193 -15.32 -12.35 -4.93
N PHE A 194 -16.18 -13.04 -4.19
CA PHE A 194 -15.70 -13.95 -3.15
C PHE A 194 -14.99 -15.15 -3.79
N TYR A 195 -13.83 -15.46 -3.23
CA TYR A 195 -13.12 -16.70 -3.53
C TYR A 195 -13.85 -17.88 -2.86
N PRO A 196 -14.16 -18.97 -3.59
CA PRO A 196 -14.85 -20.12 -3.03
C PRO A 196 -13.91 -20.90 -2.10
N LEU A 197 -14.05 -20.68 -0.80
CA LEU A 197 -13.33 -21.47 0.19
C LEU A 197 -13.93 -22.89 0.26
N PRO A 198 -13.10 -23.94 0.33
CA PRO A 198 -13.58 -25.31 0.33
C PRO A 198 -14.55 -25.63 1.48
N GLY A 199 -15.79 -26.01 1.13
CA GLY A 199 -16.83 -26.39 2.10
C GLY A 199 -17.51 -25.23 2.83
N GLU A 200 -17.30 -24.00 2.38
CA GLU A 200 -17.86 -22.80 3.02
C GLU A 200 -18.78 -22.03 2.04
N GLU A 201 -19.82 -21.41 2.58
CA GLU A 201 -20.63 -20.45 1.84
C GLU A 201 -20.02 -19.06 1.91
N ALA A 202 -20.05 -18.34 0.81
CA ALA A 202 -19.55 -16.97 0.76
C ALA A 202 -20.44 -16.05 1.62
N PRO A 203 -19.85 -15.05 2.34
CA PRO A 203 -20.65 -14.04 3.04
C PRO A 203 -21.61 -13.31 2.10
N ALA A 204 -22.80 -12.98 2.61
CA ALA A 204 -23.82 -12.28 1.82
C ALA A 204 -23.53 -10.78 1.64
N CYS A 205 -22.68 -10.19 2.48
CA CYS A 205 -22.37 -8.76 2.50
C CYS A 205 -20.96 -8.48 1.98
N THR A 206 -20.80 -7.38 1.25
CA THR A 206 -19.52 -6.88 0.77
C THR A 206 -19.04 -5.65 1.53
N GLU A 207 -19.66 -5.36 2.64
CA GLU A 207 -19.27 -4.33 3.59
C GLU A 207 -18.93 -4.96 4.94
N THR A 208 -17.96 -4.39 5.64
CA THR A 208 -17.64 -4.75 7.03
C THR A 208 -17.32 -3.51 7.85
N GLU A 209 -17.35 -3.65 9.17
CA GLU A 209 -16.91 -2.62 10.09
C GLU A 209 -15.52 -2.96 10.60
N ILE A 210 -14.62 -1.98 10.58
CA ILE A 210 -13.29 -2.10 11.15
C ILE A 210 -13.09 -1.10 12.29
N VAL A 211 -12.13 -1.41 13.17
CA VAL A 211 -11.65 -0.49 14.20
C VAL A 211 -10.18 -0.22 13.98
N GLU A 212 -9.81 1.04 13.75
CA GLU A 212 -8.43 1.49 13.65
C GLU A 212 -8.19 2.67 14.60
N ASN A 213 -7.17 2.59 15.46
CA ASN A 213 -6.87 3.62 16.46
C ASN A 213 -8.06 3.94 17.38
N GLY A 214 -8.95 2.98 17.59
CA GLY A 214 -10.19 3.15 18.35
C GLY A 214 -11.30 3.93 17.61
N VAL A 215 -11.13 4.21 16.32
CA VAL A 215 -12.17 4.78 15.43
C VAL A 215 -12.79 3.66 14.61
N ARG A 216 -14.11 3.66 14.52
CA ARG A 216 -14.90 2.71 13.73
C ARG A 216 -15.10 3.25 12.31
N TYR A 217 -14.97 2.38 11.30
CA TYR A 217 -15.20 2.73 9.90
C TYR A 217 -16.02 1.66 9.22
N ARG A 218 -16.91 2.06 8.33
CA ARG A 218 -17.49 1.17 7.32
C ARG A 218 -16.54 1.04 6.16
N VAL A 219 -16.29 -0.17 5.74
CA VAL A 219 -15.43 -0.50 4.59
C VAL A 219 -16.25 -1.30 3.59
N ASP A 220 -16.46 -0.72 2.43
CA ASP A 220 -16.97 -1.44 1.25
C ASP A 220 -15.76 -1.98 0.47
N PHE A 221 -15.54 -3.29 0.56
CA PHE A 221 -14.43 -3.93 -0.13
C PHE A 221 -14.78 -4.35 -1.57
N ARG A 222 -16.03 -4.19 -2.02
CA ARG A 222 -16.45 -4.39 -3.40
C ARG A 222 -16.22 -3.15 -4.26
N ASP A 223 -16.65 -1.98 -3.80
CA ASP A 223 -16.68 -0.74 -4.58
C ASP A 223 -15.77 0.35 -4.01
N GLY A 224 -15.21 0.14 -2.81
CA GLY A 224 -14.22 1.02 -2.20
C GLY A 224 -12.91 1.12 -2.97
N GLN A 225 -12.13 2.17 -2.73
CA GLN A 225 -10.84 2.38 -3.40
C GLN A 225 -9.82 1.31 -2.99
N LYS A 226 -8.98 0.87 -3.92
CA LYS A 226 -8.02 -0.23 -3.76
C LYS A 226 -8.73 -1.49 -3.26
N THR A 227 -8.33 -1.99 -2.08
CA THR A 227 -8.94 -3.13 -1.40
C THR A 227 -10.13 -2.74 -0.50
N GLY A 228 -10.39 -1.43 -0.30
CA GLY A 228 -11.49 -0.89 0.51
C GLY A 228 -11.08 0.22 1.47
N PHE A 229 -9.89 0.17 2.05
CA PHE A 229 -9.37 1.15 3.00
C PHE A 229 -7.84 1.31 2.92
N PHE A 230 -7.32 2.47 3.31
CA PHE A 230 -5.88 2.78 3.26
C PHE A 230 -5.21 2.46 4.60
N LEU A 231 -4.78 1.22 4.78
CA LEU A 231 -4.15 0.74 6.02
C LEU A 231 -2.75 1.31 6.27
N ASP A 232 -2.07 1.71 5.20
CA ASP A 232 -0.69 2.22 5.21
C ASP A 232 -0.49 3.51 6.01
N GLN A 233 -1.55 4.31 6.21
CA GLN A 233 -1.54 5.56 6.96
C GLN A 233 -1.92 5.42 8.45
N LYS A 234 -2.20 4.22 8.96
CA LYS A 234 -2.69 3.96 10.31
C LYS A 234 -1.97 4.76 11.40
N TYR A 235 -0.65 4.64 11.47
CA TYR A 235 0.13 5.29 12.51
C TYR A 235 0.44 6.76 12.22
N ASN A 236 0.29 7.20 10.97
CA ASN A 236 0.35 8.62 10.61
C ASN A 236 -0.92 9.34 11.09
N ARG A 237 -2.09 8.71 10.99
CA ARG A 237 -3.34 9.19 11.58
C ARG A 237 -3.23 9.32 13.11
N GLN A 238 -2.62 8.34 13.77
CA GLN A 238 -2.37 8.38 15.21
C GLN A 238 -1.41 9.54 15.59
N ALA A 239 -0.38 9.80 14.77
CA ALA A 239 0.53 10.93 14.99
C ALA A 239 -0.20 12.27 14.90
N VAL A 240 -1.13 12.43 13.93
CA VAL A 240 -2.00 13.61 13.83
C VAL A 240 -2.90 13.74 15.05
N ALA A 241 -3.57 12.66 15.47
CA ALA A 241 -4.47 12.67 16.63
C ALA A 241 -3.79 13.20 17.91
N ARG A 242 -2.51 12.85 18.13
CA ARG A 242 -1.74 13.33 19.31
C ARG A 242 -1.57 14.85 19.37
N LEU A 243 -1.59 15.54 18.23
CA LEU A 243 -1.40 17.00 18.15
C LEU A 243 -2.71 17.77 17.99
N ALA A 244 -3.83 17.09 17.77
CA ALA A 244 -5.10 17.71 17.40
C ALA A 244 -5.86 18.36 18.58
N LYS A 245 -5.53 18.02 19.83
CA LYS A 245 -6.28 18.49 21.02
C LYS A 245 -6.45 20.00 21.05
N GLY A 246 -7.71 20.44 21.09
CA GLY A 246 -8.09 21.86 21.15
C GLY A 246 -7.87 22.65 19.85
N LYS A 247 -7.47 21.99 18.76
CA LYS A 247 -7.17 22.62 17.48
C LYS A 247 -8.39 22.68 16.57
N ARG A 248 -8.43 23.67 15.69
CA ARG A 248 -9.27 23.71 14.50
C ARG A 248 -8.49 23.07 13.37
N VAL A 249 -9.00 21.95 12.86
CA VAL A 249 -8.30 21.10 11.86
C VAL A 249 -8.99 21.20 10.51
N LEU A 250 -8.19 21.35 9.45
CA LEU A 250 -8.64 21.22 8.06
C LEU A 250 -7.98 19.96 7.47
N ASP A 251 -8.79 18.96 7.15
CA ASP A 251 -8.34 17.73 6.46
C ASP A 251 -8.69 17.81 4.99
N CYS A 252 -7.67 18.02 4.17
CA CYS A 252 -7.78 18.08 2.72
C CYS A 252 -7.53 16.70 2.11
N PHE A 253 -8.39 16.29 1.17
CA PHE A 253 -8.40 14.96 0.58
C PHE A 253 -8.81 13.86 1.60
N THR A 254 -9.85 14.18 2.37
CA THR A 254 -10.24 13.39 3.54
C THR A 254 -10.70 11.97 3.21
N HIS A 255 -11.09 11.70 1.94
CA HIS A 255 -11.65 10.44 1.49
C HIS A 255 -12.82 10.01 2.42
N THR A 256 -12.70 8.88 3.11
CA THR A 256 -13.72 8.38 4.06
C THR A 256 -13.61 9.00 5.48
N GLY A 257 -12.90 10.11 5.61
CA GLY A 257 -12.74 10.85 6.86
C GLY A 257 -11.65 10.33 7.78
N SER A 258 -10.74 9.51 7.30
CA SER A 258 -9.86 8.74 8.19
C SER A 258 -8.87 9.61 9.00
N PHE A 259 -8.25 10.64 8.43
CA PHE A 259 -7.45 11.61 9.19
C PHE A 259 -8.33 12.52 10.04
N ALA A 260 -9.42 13.04 9.49
CA ALA A 260 -10.36 13.91 10.17
C ALA A 260 -10.93 13.29 11.44
N LEU A 261 -11.36 12.03 11.37
CA LEU A 261 -11.92 11.29 12.50
C LEU A 261 -10.86 11.01 13.58
N ASN A 262 -9.62 10.68 13.18
CA ASN A 262 -8.52 10.54 14.14
C ASN A 262 -8.21 11.87 14.84
N ALA A 263 -8.23 13.00 14.12
CA ALA A 263 -8.05 14.32 14.70
C ALA A 263 -9.20 14.68 15.68
N ALA A 264 -10.47 14.42 15.29
CA ALA A 264 -11.63 14.62 16.15
C ALA A 264 -11.56 13.75 17.42
N LYS A 265 -11.23 12.46 17.27
CA LYS A 265 -11.00 11.54 18.39
C LYS A 265 -9.84 11.98 19.30
N GLY A 266 -8.81 12.60 18.73
CA GLY A 266 -7.68 13.19 19.43
C GLY A 266 -8.02 14.48 20.21
N GLY A 267 -9.30 14.91 20.18
CA GLY A 267 -9.81 16.06 20.91
C GLY A 267 -9.69 17.38 20.16
N ALA A 268 -9.68 17.38 18.83
CA ALA A 268 -9.82 18.60 18.06
C ALA A 268 -11.09 19.38 18.47
N ALA A 269 -11.00 20.69 18.56
CA ALA A 269 -12.14 21.52 18.88
C ALA A 269 -13.14 21.59 17.72
N PHE A 270 -12.63 21.50 16.49
CA PHE A 270 -13.41 21.50 15.26
C PHE A 270 -12.61 20.84 14.14
N VAL A 271 -13.25 20.09 13.26
CA VAL A 271 -12.62 19.49 12.06
C VAL A 271 -13.47 19.78 10.83
N ARG A 272 -12.85 20.39 9.80
CA ARG A 272 -13.44 20.47 8.47
C ARG A 272 -12.78 19.40 7.58
N ALA A 273 -13.59 18.44 7.13
CA ALA A 273 -13.19 17.33 6.27
C ALA A 273 -13.61 17.64 4.82
N VAL A 274 -12.63 17.66 3.91
CA VAL A 274 -12.84 18.09 2.51
C VAL A 274 -12.39 17.00 1.54
N ASP A 275 -13.24 16.69 0.58
CA ASP A 275 -12.91 15.88 -0.60
C ASP A 275 -13.68 16.35 -1.82
N VAL A 276 -13.18 16.07 -3.01
CA VAL A 276 -13.90 16.40 -4.26
C VAL A 276 -15.07 15.45 -4.52
N SER A 277 -15.04 14.25 -3.94
CA SER A 277 -16.05 13.21 -4.09
C SER A 277 -17.18 13.37 -3.06
N GLU A 278 -18.38 13.72 -3.51
CA GLU A 278 -19.58 13.78 -2.67
C GLU A 278 -19.86 12.44 -1.95
N THR A 279 -19.64 11.32 -2.64
CA THR A 279 -19.81 9.97 -2.05
C THR A 279 -18.81 9.72 -0.93
N ALA A 280 -17.55 10.11 -1.09
CA ALA A 280 -16.53 9.98 -0.05
C ALA A 280 -16.86 10.86 1.16
N VAL A 281 -17.29 12.09 0.92
CA VAL A 281 -17.73 13.05 1.97
C VAL A 281 -18.94 12.53 2.74
N GLU A 282 -19.91 11.91 2.06
CA GLU A 282 -21.07 11.32 2.71
C GLU A 282 -20.67 10.09 3.58
N LEU A 283 -19.76 9.25 3.09
CA LEU A 283 -19.23 8.13 3.88
C LEU A 283 -18.44 8.63 5.09
N ALA A 284 -17.67 9.73 4.94
CA ALA A 284 -16.98 10.36 6.05
C ALA A 284 -17.96 10.85 7.13
N ARG A 285 -19.10 11.44 6.72
CA ARG A 285 -20.18 11.86 7.65
C ARG A 285 -20.80 10.67 8.38
N GLN A 286 -21.08 9.58 7.67
CA GLN A 286 -21.60 8.35 8.26
C GLN A 286 -20.61 7.74 9.27
N ASN A 287 -19.33 7.73 8.94
CA ASN A 287 -18.28 7.28 9.85
C ASN A 287 -18.18 8.19 11.08
N ALA A 288 -18.37 9.51 10.95
CA ALA A 288 -18.39 10.42 12.07
C ALA A 288 -19.59 10.14 13.01
N ALA A 289 -20.78 9.97 12.47
CA ALA A 289 -21.99 9.61 13.23
C ALA A 289 -21.81 8.25 13.94
N LEU A 290 -21.21 7.25 13.28
CA LEU A 290 -20.89 5.94 13.85
C LEU A 290 -20.01 6.04 15.11
N ASN A 291 -19.20 7.09 15.22
CA ASN A 291 -18.29 7.36 16.34
C ASN A 291 -18.81 8.43 17.31
N GLY A 292 -19.97 9.05 17.04
CA GLY A 292 -20.49 10.18 17.84
C GLY A 292 -19.62 11.43 17.76
N LEU A 293 -18.93 11.66 16.62
CA LEU A 293 -18.02 12.77 16.40
C LEU A 293 -18.56 13.85 15.45
N ASP A 294 -19.75 13.62 14.86
CA ASP A 294 -20.38 14.49 13.87
C ASP A 294 -20.69 15.90 14.40
N GLY A 295 -20.96 16.05 15.69
CA GLY A 295 -21.27 17.34 16.31
C GLY A 295 -20.10 18.36 16.29
N GLN A 296 -18.87 17.92 16.07
CA GLN A 296 -17.68 18.80 16.00
C GLN A 296 -17.02 18.80 14.61
N MET A 297 -17.69 18.22 13.61
CA MET A 297 -17.15 18.07 12.26
C MET A 297 -18.04 18.69 11.21
N GLU A 298 -17.41 19.28 10.22
CA GLU A 298 -18.03 19.78 8.98
C GLU A 298 -17.51 18.99 7.78
N PHE A 299 -18.38 18.67 6.84
CA PHE A 299 -18.07 17.87 5.67
C PHE A 299 -18.37 18.65 4.41
N VAL A 300 -17.37 18.89 3.58
CA VAL A 300 -17.43 19.76 2.41
C VAL A 300 -16.99 19.02 1.16
N ALA A 301 -17.85 18.94 0.16
CA ALA A 301 -17.49 18.47 -1.16
C ALA A 301 -16.91 19.64 -1.97
N ALA A 302 -15.58 19.71 -2.12
CA ALA A 302 -14.90 20.78 -2.83
C ALA A 302 -13.54 20.32 -3.40
N ASN A 303 -13.12 20.98 -4.47
CA ASN A 303 -11.76 20.82 -4.98
C ASN A 303 -10.78 21.62 -4.11
N VAL A 304 -9.82 20.95 -3.51
CA VAL A 304 -8.81 21.56 -2.61
C VAL A 304 -8.00 22.66 -3.29
N PHE A 305 -7.71 22.53 -4.59
CA PHE A 305 -6.99 23.56 -5.36
C PHE A 305 -7.77 24.87 -5.49
N ASP A 306 -9.10 24.82 -5.44
CA ASP A 306 -9.96 26.01 -5.49
C ASP A 306 -10.27 26.51 -4.07
N LEU A 307 -10.43 25.59 -3.11
CA LEU A 307 -10.78 25.92 -1.73
C LEU A 307 -9.65 26.66 -1.00
N LEU A 308 -8.39 26.17 -1.09
CA LEU A 308 -7.28 26.78 -0.33
C LEU A 308 -7.05 28.25 -0.69
N PRO A 309 -7.08 28.69 -1.96
CA PRO A 309 -7.06 30.11 -2.30
C PRO A 309 -8.25 30.91 -1.72
N GLN A 310 -9.46 30.35 -1.76
CA GLN A 310 -10.65 31.01 -1.18
C GLN A 310 -10.52 31.23 0.33
N LEU A 311 -9.99 30.21 1.04
CA LEU A 311 -9.71 30.32 2.48
C LEU A 311 -8.60 31.36 2.79
N GLU A 312 -7.62 31.53 1.89
CA GLU A 312 -6.56 32.53 2.04
C GLU A 312 -7.14 33.97 1.95
N GLU A 313 -8.13 34.17 1.07
CA GLU A 313 -8.82 35.44 0.88
C GLU A 313 -9.94 35.69 1.92
N SER A 314 -10.41 34.66 2.61
CA SER A 314 -11.48 34.74 3.60
C SER A 314 -11.08 35.55 4.82
N HIS A 315 -11.96 36.40 5.31
CA HIS A 315 -11.84 37.12 6.56
C HIS A 315 -12.69 36.52 7.68
N ASP A 316 -13.45 35.45 7.38
CA ASP A 316 -14.27 34.77 8.38
C ASP A 316 -13.38 34.02 9.41
N PRO A 317 -13.56 34.27 10.71
CA PRO A 317 -12.90 33.53 11.76
C PRO A 317 -13.17 32.01 11.70
N ALA A 318 -14.30 31.58 11.13
CA ALA A 318 -14.64 30.17 10.93
C ALA A 318 -13.71 29.47 9.94
N ASP A 319 -13.01 30.21 9.06
CA ASP A 319 -12.06 29.73 8.08
C ASP A 319 -10.60 29.75 8.56
N ARG A 320 -10.39 29.95 9.86
CA ARG A 320 -9.05 29.88 10.48
C ARG A 320 -8.80 28.50 11.06
N PHE A 321 -7.64 27.95 10.77
CA PHE A 321 -7.24 26.61 11.18
C PHE A 321 -5.88 26.66 11.86
N ASP A 322 -5.70 25.79 12.88
CA ASP A 322 -4.43 25.62 13.60
C ASP A 322 -3.64 24.40 13.09
N PHE A 323 -4.31 23.51 12.37
CA PHE A 323 -3.72 22.31 11.85
C PHE A 323 -4.31 21.99 10.48
N ILE A 324 -3.45 21.83 9.47
CA ILE A 324 -3.85 21.41 8.12
C ILE A 324 -3.21 20.08 7.78
N ILE A 325 -4.02 19.19 7.21
CA ILE A 325 -3.61 17.85 6.78
C ILE A 325 -3.74 17.78 5.25
N LEU A 326 -2.68 17.35 4.57
CA LEU A 326 -2.62 17.18 3.12
C LEU A 326 -2.21 15.73 2.81
N ASP A 327 -3.18 14.88 2.49
CA ASP A 327 -2.95 13.50 2.02
C ASP A 327 -3.55 13.30 0.61
N PRO A 328 -2.99 13.98 -0.40
CA PRO A 328 -3.53 13.95 -1.75
C PRO A 328 -3.33 12.59 -2.42
N PRO A 329 -4.16 12.26 -3.43
CA PRO A 329 -3.90 11.12 -4.30
C PRO A 329 -2.56 11.25 -5.01
N ALA A 330 -2.06 10.16 -5.56
CA ALA A 330 -0.82 10.17 -6.32
C ALA A 330 -0.93 11.09 -7.55
N PHE A 331 -0.27 12.26 -7.52
CA PHE A 331 -0.28 13.23 -8.63
C PHE A 331 0.56 12.77 -9.83
N THR A 332 1.38 11.72 -9.67
CA THR A 332 2.13 11.13 -10.79
C THR A 332 2.13 9.60 -10.71
N LYS A 333 1.95 9.00 -11.89
CA LYS A 333 2.06 7.54 -12.10
C LYS A 333 3.20 7.21 -13.09
N SER A 334 4.01 8.19 -13.48
CA SER A 334 5.11 7.99 -14.43
C SER A 334 6.21 9.03 -14.26
N ARG A 335 7.43 8.71 -14.69
CA ARG A 335 8.55 9.67 -14.72
C ARG A 335 8.27 10.92 -15.55
N LYS A 336 7.43 10.82 -16.59
CA LYS A 336 7.10 11.93 -17.49
C LYS A 336 6.29 13.05 -16.83
N THR A 337 5.52 12.72 -15.78
CA THR A 337 4.60 13.66 -15.12
C THR A 337 5.10 14.15 -13.75
N VAL A 338 6.34 13.81 -13.38
CA VAL A 338 6.91 14.17 -12.07
C VAL A 338 7.02 15.68 -11.86
N ASP A 339 7.40 16.43 -12.88
CA ASP A 339 7.54 17.90 -12.76
C ASP A 339 6.17 18.60 -12.64
N SER A 340 5.13 18.06 -13.28
CA SER A 340 3.77 18.53 -13.08
C SER A 340 3.27 18.21 -11.67
N ALA A 341 3.53 17.00 -11.18
CA ALA A 341 3.21 16.60 -9.81
C ALA A 341 3.93 17.48 -8.78
N PHE A 342 5.21 17.79 -9.00
CA PHE A 342 5.97 18.70 -8.15
C PHE A 342 5.26 20.05 -7.98
N ARG A 343 4.78 20.65 -9.09
CA ARG A 343 4.03 21.91 -9.04
C ARG A 343 2.70 21.77 -8.27
N GLY A 344 1.96 20.68 -8.48
CA GLY A 344 0.72 20.43 -7.74
C GLY A 344 0.95 20.26 -6.24
N TYR A 345 1.94 19.46 -5.83
CA TYR A 345 2.31 19.34 -4.42
C TYR A 345 2.78 20.68 -3.84
N LYS A 346 3.58 21.45 -4.59
CA LYS A 346 4.05 22.75 -4.14
C LYS A 346 2.89 23.71 -3.89
N GLU A 347 1.92 23.78 -4.80
CA GLU A 347 0.76 24.68 -4.70
C GLU A 347 -0.02 24.42 -3.42
N ILE A 348 -0.46 23.19 -3.17
CA ILE A 348 -1.26 22.89 -1.98
C ILE A 348 -0.48 23.10 -0.68
N ASN A 349 0.81 22.75 -0.65
CA ASN A 349 1.66 22.96 0.53
C ASN A 349 1.93 24.45 0.79
N LEU A 350 2.21 25.23 -0.26
CA LEU A 350 2.38 26.67 -0.19
C LEU A 350 1.14 27.35 0.43
N ARG A 351 -0.05 27.02 -0.07
CA ARG A 351 -1.32 27.58 0.43
C ARG A 351 -1.58 27.20 1.88
N ALA A 352 -1.38 25.92 2.22
CA ALA A 352 -1.53 25.46 3.59
C ALA A 352 -0.58 26.19 4.57
N MET A 353 0.68 26.40 4.17
CA MET A 353 1.66 27.11 5.00
C MET A 353 1.30 28.59 5.18
N LYS A 354 0.71 29.24 4.18
CA LYS A 354 0.23 30.63 4.30
C LYS A 354 -0.99 30.76 5.22
N LEU A 355 -1.90 29.79 5.16
CA LEU A 355 -3.12 29.74 5.99
C LEU A 355 -2.81 29.48 7.47
N LEU A 356 -1.75 28.76 7.77
CA LEU A 356 -1.41 28.40 9.13
C LEU A 356 -0.81 29.59 9.91
N PRO A 357 -1.27 29.84 11.15
CA PRO A 357 -0.63 30.81 12.03
C PRO A 357 0.74 30.27 12.51
N ARG A 358 1.56 31.19 13.05
CA ARG A 358 2.75 30.79 13.81
C ARG A 358 2.33 29.88 14.97
N GLY A 359 3.01 28.74 15.13
CA GLY A 359 2.66 27.70 16.09
C GLY A 359 1.65 26.69 15.58
N GLY A 360 1.07 26.91 14.38
CA GLY A 360 0.19 25.96 13.70
C GLY A 360 0.93 24.73 13.19
N TYR A 361 0.21 23.67 12.84
CA TYR A 361 0.76 22.40 12.42
C TYR A 361 0.40 22.07 10.96
N LEU A 362 1.33 21.42 10.26
CA LEU A 362 1.14 20.89 8.93
C LEU A 362 1.49 19.41 8.91
N ALA A 363 0.55 18.55 8.56
CA ALA A 363 0.81 17.17 8.14
C ALA A 363 0.72 17.10 6.63
N THR A 364 1.74 16.56 5.96
CA THR A 364 1.72 16.47 4.49
C THR A 364 2.32 15.16 4.03
N ALA A 365 1.67 14.54 3.05
CA ALA A 365 2.03 13.23 2.55
C ALA A 365 2.16 13.18 1.02
N SER A 366 2.85 12.16 0.54
CA SER A 366 2.85 11.74 -0.86
C SER A 366 2.97 10.23 -0.96
N CYS A 367 2.00 9.59 -1.57
CA CYS A 367 2.03 8.16 -1.91
C CYS A 367 2.57 7.89 -3.32
N SER A 368 3.02 8.91 -4.06
CA SER A 368 3.56 8.76 -5.41
C SER A 368 4.95 8.12 -5.37
N HIS A 369 5.09 6.91 -5.91
CA HIS A 369 6.38 6.23 -6.03
C HIS A 369 7.42 7.07 -6.82
N PHE A 370 7.02 7.71 -7.91
CA PHE A 370 7.92 8.53 -8.73
C PHE A 370 8.28 9.89 -8.10
N MET A 371 7.59 10.32 -7.04
CA MET A 371 7.97 11.45 -6.21
C MET A 371 8.90 10.95 -5.10
N GLU A 372 10.18 10.82 -5.41
CA GLU A 372 11.20 10.42 -4.45
C GLU A 372 11.22 11.36 -3.23
N GLU A 373 11.61 10.85 -2.06
CA GLU A 373 11.62 11.62 -0.81
C GLU A 373 12.49 12.89 -0.92
N SER A 374 13.65 12.79 -1.54
CA SER A 374 14.54 13.93 -1.79
C SER A 374 13.88 15.04 -2.62
N ARG A 375 13.08 14.66 -3.62
CA ARG A 375 12.28 15.60 -4.42
C ARG A 375 11.14 16.21 -3.62
N PHE A 376 10.47 15.41 -2.80
CA PHE A 376 9.39 15.89 -1.95
C PHE A 376 9.91 16.89 -0.91
N ILE A 377 11.04 16.61 -0.26
CA ILE A 377 11.73 17.53 0.64
C ILE A 377 12.10 18.84 -0.09
N LYS A 378 12.69 18.76 -1.28
CA LYS A 378 13.02 19.95 -2.08
C LYS A 378 11.77 20.77 -2.40
N MET A 379 10.65 20.13 -2.70
CA MET A 379 9.35 20.78 -2.94
C MET A 379 8.87 21.51 -1.68
N LEU A 380 8.94 20.87 -0.50
CA LEU A 380 8.54 21.47 0.78
C LEU A 380 9.38 22.70 1.13
N HIS A 381 10.70 22.63 0.95
CA HIS A 381 11.58 23.80 1.13
C HIS A 381 11.21 24.95 0.20
N SER A 382 10.93 24.64 -1.08
CA SER A 382 10.51 25.66 -2.05
C SER A 382 9.16 26.28 -1.69
N ALA A 383 8.20 25.48 -1.22
CA ALA A 383 6.90 25.97 -0.78
C ALA A 383 7.02 26.86 0.48
N ALA A 384 7.81 26.46 1.46
CA ALA A 384 8.06 27.22 2.69
C ALA A 384 8.73 28.57 2.41
N HIS A 385 9.75 28.57 1.54
CA HIS A 385 10.40 29.82 1.09
C HIS A 385 9.40 30.79 0.45
N ASP A 386 8.60 30.31 -0.47
CA ASP A 386 7.63 31.15 -1.19
C ASP A 386 6.44 31.58 -0.29
N ALA A 387 6.14 30.81 0.77
CA ALA A 387 5.18 31.19 1.79
C ALA A 387 5.72 32.21 2.79
N GLY A 388 7.05 32.44 2.81
CA GLY A 388 7.71 33.24 3.85
C GLY A 388 7.57 32.62 5.23
N ARG A 389 7.64 31.28 5.32
CA ARG A 389 7.47 30.52 6.56
C ARG A 389 8.70 29.67 6.84
N GLU A 390 9.01 29.49 8.10
CA GLU A 390 9.97 28.49 8.59
C GLU A 390 9.19 27.29 9.14
N LEU A 391 9.75 26.09 8.95
CA LEU A 391 9.13 24.85 9.39
C LEU A 391 10.04 24.15 10.41
N ARG A 392 9.50 23.85 11.57
CA ARG A 392 10.14 22.96 12.55
C ARG A 392 9.61 21.56 12.34
N GLN A 393 10.48 20.65 11.90
CA GLN A 393 10.14 19.24 11.72
C GLN A 393 9.88 18.58 13.07
N ILE A 394 8.73 17.94 13.21
CA ILE A 394 8.34 17.15 14.38
C ILE A 394 8.64 15.68 14.12
N GLU A 395 8.12 15.14 13.01
CA GLU A 395 8.30 13.74 12.62
C GLU A 395 8.47 13.61 11.10
N VAL A 396 9.26 12.60 10.71
CA VAL A 396 9.28 12.03 9.37
C VAL A 396 8.85 10.59 9.50
N ARG A 397 7.89 10.17 8.69
CA ARG A 397 7.29 8.84 8.76
C ARG A 397 7.08 8.28 7.34
N GLN A 398 6.85 6.99 7.29
CA GLN A 398 6.52 6.26 6.05
C GLN A 398 5.25 5.43 6.27
N GLN A 399 4.98 4.49 5.39
CA GLN A 399 3.88 3.54 5.55
C GLN A 399 3.96 2.75 6.85
N ALA A 400 2.81 2.29 7.33
CA ALA A 400 2.71 1.46 8.52
C ALA A 400 3.55 0.17 8.38
N PRO A 401 4.06 -0.41 9.49
CA PRO A 401 4.99 -1.54 9.45
C PRO A 401 4.43 -2.82 8.82
N ASP A 402 3.11 -2.99 8.76
CA ASP A 402 2.45 -4.08 8.03
C ASP A 402 2.60 -3.97 6.50
N HIS A 403 3.13 -2.84 6.02
CA HIS A 403 3.57 -2.62 4.64
C HIS A 403 5.12 -2.57 4.62
N PRO A 404 5.82 -3.70 4.81
CA PRO A 404 7.26 -3.70 5.01
C PRO A 404 8.02 -3.13 3.82
N VAL A 405 9.07 -2.38 4.12
CA VAL A 405 10.04 -1.92 3.11
C VAL A 405 11.16 -2.94 3.00
N LEU A 406 11.27 -3.55 1.83
CA LEU A 406 12.40 -4.44 1.52
C LEU A 406 13.54 -3.59 0.94
N TRP A 407 14.65 -3.48 1.68
CA TRP A 407 15.75 -2.56 1.34
C TRP A 407 16.32 -2.71 -0.07
N ASN A 408 16.29 -3.92 -0.61
CA ASN A 408 16.77 -4.21 -1.95
C ASN A 408 15.70 -4.00 -3.04
N VAL A 409 14.50 -3.58 -2.67
CA VAL A 409 13.35 -3.33 -3.55
C VAL A 409 12.79 -1.95 -3.25
N PRO A 410 13.39 -0.88 -3.83
CA PRO A 410 12.97 0.49 -3.58
C PRO A 410 11.48 0.74 -3.86
N GLU A 411 10.88 -0.06 -4.74
CA GLU A 411 9.47 0.00 -5.10
C GLU A 411 8.54 -0.28 -3.90
N THR A 412 9.04 -0.93 -2.86
CA THR A 412 8.26 -1.16 -1.63
C THR A 412 8.18 0.06 -0.72
N ALA A 413 9.05 1.06 -0.88
CA ALA A 413 9.04 2.33 -0.16
C ALA A 413 8.34 3.41 -1.00
N TYR A 414 7.08 3.70 -0.71
CA TYR A 414 6.29 4.60 -1.55
C TYR A 414 5.65 5.77 -0.80
N LEU A 415 5.43 5.67 0.51
CA LEU A 415 4.77 6.68 1.29
C LEU A 415 5.79 7.57 2.02
N LYS A 416 5.65 8.88 1.87
CA LYS A 416 6.36 9.93 2.59
C LYS A 416 5.34 10.71 3.38
N PHE A 417 5.58 10.88 4.68
CA PHE A 417 4.74 11.66 5.57
C PHE A 417 5.61 12.56 6.45
N PHE A 418 5.29 13.82 6.47
CA PHE A 418 5.99 14.83 7.25
C PHE A 418 5.03 15.57 8.17
N LEU A 419 5.46 15.81 9.39
CA LEU A 419 4.72 16.57 10.38
C LEU A 419 5.57 17.74 10.83
N PHE A 420 5.05 18.97 10.65
CA PHE A 420 5.74 20.22 10.95
C PHE A 420 4.95 21.10 11.88
N GLN A 421 5.69 21.99 12.59
CA GLN A 421 5.17 23.21 13.18
C GLN A 421 5.65 24.41 12.35
N VAL A 422 4.74 25.33 12.04
CA VAL A 422 5.07 26.62 11.42
C VAL A 422 5.62 27.55 12.49
N VAL A 423 6.78 28.18 12.25
CA VAL A 423 7.47 29.08 13.20
C VAL A 423 7.68 30.46 12.64
#